data_dfc45ce467fd45d1fd8dc3f63e81f69d
#
_entry.id   dfc45ce467fd45d1fd8dc3f63e81f69d
#
_cell.length_a   1.000
_cell.length_b   1.000
_cell.length_c   1.000
_cell.angle_alpha   90.00
_cell.angle_beta   90.00
_cell.angle_gamma   90.00
#
_symmetry.space_group_name_H-M   'P 1'
#
loop_
_entity.id
_entity.type
_entity.pdbx_description
1 polymer ?
#
loop_
_entity_poly.entity_id
_entity_poly.type
_entity_poly.pdbx_seq_one_letter_code
_entity_poly.pdbx_strand_id
1 'polypeptide(L)'
;MEIWDIYTIDGTPTGRTHVRGAELAPGDYHLVVLVWVATPDGRFLVTKRHQDKAWPGLWECTGGSAVAGEGSLLAAVRELEEETGLRADPALGRVVDSYVGDDSLYDVWLFVLDAGPSDIRLQERETVAARFLSPEAIRAMFSEGAMVPSLARSFDAAVSGLGRSQSPAGIRMGDRQC
;
A
#
# COMPACT_ATOMS: atom_id res chain seq x y z
N MET A 1 0.21 -6.36 20.09
CA MET A 1 -1.23 -6.18 19.81
C MET A 1 -1.31 -4.87 19.05
N GLU A 2 -1.77 -4.91 17.81
CA GLU A 2 -1.83 -3.72 16.94
C GLU A 2 -3.14 -2.97 17.19
N ILE A 3 -3.08 -1.66 17.25
CA ILE A 3 -4.21 -0.78 17.50
C ILE A 3 -4.31 0.20 16.33
N TRP A 4 -5.51 0.44 15.83
CA TRP A 4 -5.82 1.36 14.73
C TRP A 4 -6.61 2.56 15.24
N ASP A 5 -6.43 3.71 14.61
CA ASP A 5 -7.36 4.82 14.74
C ASP A 5 -8.61 4.55 13.91
N ILE A 6 -9.75 5.02 14.42
CA ILE A 6 -11.05 4.90 13.76
C ILE A 6 -11.44 6.21 13.10
N TYR A 7 -11.89 6.07 11.86
CA TYR A 7 -12.33 7.16 11.00
C TYR A 7 -13.79 6.98 10.62
N THR A 8 -14.44 8.09 10.26
CA THR A 8 -15.71 8.09 9.54
C THR A 8 -15.47 7.84 8.04
N ILE A 9 -16.52 7.58 7.28
CA ILE A 9 -16.44 7.29 5.82
C ILE A 9 -15.78 8.42 5.01
N ASP A 10 -15.89 9.66 5.46
CA ASP A 10 -15.23 10.83 4.85
C ASP A 10 -13.78 11.03 5.30
N GLY A 11 -13.28 10.10 6.13
CA GLY A 11 -11.91 10.11 6.62
C GLY A 11 -11.64 11.05 7.78
N THR A 12 -12.66 11.51 8.48
CA THR A 12 -12.51 12.30 9.70
C THR A 12 -12.14 11.39 10.87
N PRO A 13 -11.04 11.66 11.64
CA PRO A 13 -10.71 10.89 12.82
C PRO A 13 -11.81 11.01 13.88
N THR A 14 -12.21 9.89 14.48
CA THR A 14 -13.24 9.86 15.52
C THR A 14 -12.69 10.07 16.94
N GLY A 15 -11.37 10.01 17.10
CA GLY A 15 -10.70 9.98 18.41
C GLY A 15 -10.82 8.63 19.12
N ARG A 16 -11.45 7.63 18.50
CA ARG A 16 -11.54 6.25 19.01
C ARG A 16 -10.46 5.39 18.40
N THR A 17 -10.12 4.32 19.09
CA THR A 17 -9.18 3.31 18.61
C THR A 17 -9.83 1.93 18.60
N HIS A 18 -9.27 1.01 17.82
CA HIS A 18 -9.73 -0.37 17.65
C HIS A 18 -8.55 -1.34 17.71
N VAL A 19 -8.76 -2.51 18.27
CA VAL A 19 -7.74 -3.57 18.32
C VAL A 19 -7.89 -4.46 17.10
N ARG A 20 -6.80 -4.64 16.35
CA ARG A 20 -6.77 -5.52 15.17
C ARG A 20 -7.26 -6.92 15.50
N GLY A 21 -8.17 -7.43 14.66
CA GLY A 21 -8.76 -8.76 14.78
C GLY A 21 -10.08 -8.81 15.53
N ALA A 22 -10.51 -7.72 16.17
CA ALA A 22 -11.88 -7.58 16.63
C ALA A 22 -12.79 -7.12 15.46
N GLU A 23 -14.11 -7.26 15.60
CA GLU A 23 -15.08 -6.79 14.61
C GLU A 23 -15.24 -5.26 14.72
N LEU A 24 -15.11 -4.55 13.59
CA LEU A 24 -15.39 -3.12 13.51
C LEU A 24 -16.89 -2.86 13.58
N ALA A 25 -17.28 -1.80 14.28
CA ALA A 25 -18.69 -1.40 14.33
C ALA A 25 -19.13 -0.85 12.95
N PRO A 26 -20.40 -1.03 12.56
CA PRO A 26 -20.91 -0.47 11.33
C PRO A 26 -20.69 1.05 11.25
N GLY A 27 -20.09 1.51 10.15
CA GLY A 27 -19.76 2.92 9.92
C GLY A 27 -18.40 3.35 10.50
N ASP A 28 -17.66 2.43 11.12
CA ASP A 28 -16.28 2.63 11.51
C ASP A 28 -15.33 2.15 10.41
N TYR A 29 -14.31 2.95 10.14
CA TYR A 29 -13.29 2.66 9.14
C TYR A 29 -11.90 2.78 9.76
N HIS A 30 -10.95 1.98 9.26
CA HIS A 30 -9.54 2.16 9.56
C HIS A 30 -8.75 2.53 8.29
N LEU A 31 -7.56 3.08 8.45
CA LEU A 31 -6.73 3.50 7.32
C LEU A 31 -5.82 2.36 6.88
N VAL A 32 -5.83 2.07 5.58
CA VAL A 32 -4.95 1.09 4.92
C VAL A 32 -4.13 1.80 3.85
N VAL A 33 -2.87 1.48 3.77
CA VAL A 33 -1.98 1.95 2.72
C VAL A 33 -1.63 0.82 1.77
N LEU A 34 -1.69 1.10 0.47
CA LEU A 34 -1.19 0.25 -0.60
C LEU A 34 0.01 0.95 -1.23
N VAL A 35 1.16 0.30 -1.24
CA VAL A 35 2.43 0.92 -1.64
C VAL A 35 2.97 0.25 -2.88
N TRP A 36 2.91 0.95 -4.00
CA TRP A 36 3.55 0.55 -5.25
C TRP A 36 4.92 1.19 -5.35
N VAL A 37 5.94 0.39 -5.57
CA VAL A 37 7.30 0.85 -5.86
C VAL A 37 7.58 0.61 -7.33
N ALA A 38 7.91 1.68 -8.04
CA ALA A 38 8.39 1.61 -9.42
C ALA A 38 9.90 1.88 -9.46
N THR A 39 10.60 1.24 -10.37
CA THR A 39 11.98 1.57 -10.72
C THR A 39 12.02 2.66 -11.79
N PRO A 40 13.15 3.39 -11.96
CA PRO A 40 13.27 4.40 -13.02
C PRO A 40 13.05 3.86 -14.44
N ASP A 41 13.31 2.58 -14.67
CA ASP A 41 13.04 1.88 -15.94
C ASP A 41 11.59 1.37 -16.07
N GLY A 42 10.72 1.68 -15.14
CA GLY A 42 9.28 1.43 -15.21
C GLY A 42 8.81 0.04 -14.77
N ARG A 43 9.66 -0.75 -14.13
CA ARG A 43 9.24 -2.00 -13.50
C ARG A 43 8.67 -1.75 -12.11
N PHE A 44 7.73 -2.57 -11.68
CA PHE A 44 7.10 -2.50 -10.37
C PHE A 44 7.52 -3.67 -9.48
N LEU A 45 7.75 -3.39 -8.21
CA LEU A 45 7.95 -4.39 -7.18
C LEU A 45 6.62 -5.07 -6.86
N VAL A 46 6.63 -6.40 -6.86
CA VAL A 46 5.56 -7.25 -6.33
C VAL A 46 6.14 -8.25 -5.35
N THR A 47 5.42 -8.51 -4.27
CA THR A 47 5.77 -9.47 -3.23
C THR A 47 4.80 -10.64 -3.25
N LYS A 48 5.25 -11.82 -2.83
CA LYS A 48 4.41 -13.02 -2.76
C LYS A 48 4.04 -13.30 -1.33
N ARG A 49 2.73 -13.41 -1.06
CA ARG A 49 2.16 -13.61 0.27
C ARG A 49 2.55 -14.95 0.88
N HIS A 50 2.85 -14.92 2.18
CA HIS A 50 3.06 -16.14 2.95
C HIS A 50 1.77 -16.96 3.03
N GLN A 51 1.91 -18.27 3.25
CA GLN A 51 0.76 -19.19 3.34
C GLN A 51 -0.17 -18.92 4.53
N ASP A 52 0.30 -18.22 5.55
CA ASP A 52 -0.48 -17.89 6.75
C ASP A 52 -1.32 -16.61 6.59
N LYS A 53 -1.15 -15.88 5.48
CA LYS A 53 -1.93 -14.66 5.17
C LYS A 53 -3.23 -14.99 4.43
N ALA A 54 -4.18 -14.06 4.42
CA ALA A 54 -5.30 -14.11 3.48
C ALA A 54 -4.76 -14.12 2.04
N TRP A 55 -5.41 -14.81 1.10
CA TRP A 55 -4.93 -14.98 -0.28
C TRP A 55 -3.52 -15.60 -0.38
N PRO A 56 -3.28 -16.77 0.24
CA PRO A 56 -1.94 -17.35 0.34
C PRO A 56 -1.34 -17.63 -1.03
N GLY A 57 -0.07 -17.30 -1.18
CA GLY A 57 0.69 -17.57 -2.41
C GLY A 57 0.35 -16.67 -3.60
N LEU A 58 -0.60 -15.74 -3.49
CA LEU A 58 -0.80 -14.72 -4.51
C LEU A 58 0.25 -13.61 -4.39
N TRP A 59 0.41 -12.86 -5.48
CA TRP A 59 1.27 -11.71 -5.54
C TRP A 59 0.50 -10.43 -5.22
N GLU A 60 1.19 -9.47 -4.64
CA GLU A 60 0.62 -8.19 -4.20
C GLU A 60 1.63 -7.05 -4.30
N CYS A 61 1.19 -5.82 -4.08
CA CYS A 61 2.07 -4.73 -3.65
C CYS A 61 2.25 -4.81 -2.13
N THR A 62 3.25 -4.12 -1.61
CA THR A 62 3.42 -3.90 -0.17
C THR A 62 2.27 -3.07 0.40
N GLY A 63 1.90 -3.28 1.66
CA GLY A 63 0.90 -2.47 2.33
C GLY A 63 0.34 -3.08 3.59
N GLY A 64 -0.34 -2.24 4.36
CA GLY A 64 -0.93 -2.64 5.64
C GLY A 64 -1.77 -1.55 6.26
N SER A 65 -2.17 -1.76 7.50
CA SER A 65 -2.98 -0.80 8.25
C SER A 65 -2.09 0.22 8.95
N ALA A 66 -2.49 1.49 8.94
CA ALA A 66 -1.88 2.50 9.79
C ALA A 66 -2.17 2.18 11.26
N VAL A 67 -1.14 2.25 12.11
CA VAL A 67 -1.32 2.09 13.55
C VAL A 67 -1.83 3.38 14.18
N ALA A 68 -2.37 3.30 15.39
CA ALA A 68 -2.92 4.45 16.09
C ALA A 68 -1.87 5.57 16.23
N GLY A 69 -2.25 6.79 15.88
CA GLY A 69 -1.38 7.97 15.84
C GLY A 69 -0.50 8.09 14.60
N GLU A 70 -0.61 7.15 13.64
CA GLU A 70 0.21 7.15 12.44
C GLU A 70 -0.57 7.70 11.24
N GLY A 71 0.01 8.67 10.54
CA GLY A 71 -0.56 9.18 9.29
C GLY A 71 -0.21 8.29 8.09
N SER A 72 -0.98 8.43 7.01
CA SER A 72 -0.90 7.60 5.80
C SER A 72 0.51 7.49 5.20
N LEU A 73 1.27 8.60 5.11
CA LEU A 73 2.64 8.58 4.57
C LEU A 73 3.59 7.78 5.45
N LEU A 74 3.50 7.95 6.77
CA LEU A 74 4.36 7.22 7.71
C LEU A 74 4.07 5.72 7.68
N ALA A 75 2.78 5.34 7.63
CA ALA A 75 2.37 3.96 7.44
C ALA A 75 2.94 3.37 6.15
N ALA A 76 2.86 4.10 5.04
CA ALA A 76 3.39 3.63 3.76
C ALA A 76 4.91 3.39 3.80
N VAL A 77 5.66 4.29 4.42
CA VAL A 77 7.13 4.14 4.54
C VAL A 77 7.49 3.00 5.49
N ARG A 78 6.79 2.85 6.62
CA ARG A 78 6.99 1.77 7.57
C ARG A 78 6.72 0.41 6.95
N GLU A 79 5.55 0.22 6.33
CA GLU A 79 5.16 -1.05 5.69
C GLU A 79 6.15 -1.43 4.57
N LEU A 80 6.59 -0.44 3.78
CA LEU A 80 7.60 -0.67 2.75
C LEU A 80 8.91 -1.20 3.35
N GLU A 81 9.41 -0.56 4.42
CA GLU A 81 10.64 -0.99 5.07
C GLU A 81 10.47 -2.35 5.76
N GLU A 82 9.38 -2.58 6.47
CA GLU A 82 9.12 -3.82 7.20
C GLU A 82 9.02 -5.04 6.27
N GLU A 83 8.20 -4.95 5.21
CA GLU A 83 7.96 -6.09 4.32
C GLU A 83 9.08 -6.34 3.31
N THR A 84 9.82 -5.29 2.90
CA THR A 84 10.77 -5.38 1.78
C THR A 84 12.20 -4.96 2.12
N GLY A 85 12.42 -4.30 3.25
CA GLY A 85 13.70 -3.72 3.64
C GLY A 85 14.07 -2.44 2.86
N LEU A 86 13.25 -2.01 1.91
CA LEU A 86 13.49 -0.78 1.14
C LEU A 86 13.17 0.45 1.98
N ARG A 87 14.11 1.39 2.02
CA ARG A 87 13.91 2.68 2.67
C ARG A 87 13.62 3.75 1.62
N ALA A 88 12.46 4.35 1.72
CA ALA A 88 12.07 5.47 0.87
C ALA A 88 12.16 6.79 1.62
N ASP A 89 12.66 7.83 0.95
CA ASP A 89 12.49 9.19 1.43
C ASP A 89 10.99 9.54 1.34
N PRO A 90 10.34 9.92 2.45
CA PRO A 90 8.93 10.31 2.43
C PRO A 90 8.61 11.39 1.41
N ALA A 91 9.55 12.30 1.12
CA ALA A 91 9.37 13.37 0.13
C ALA A 91 9.24 12.86 -1.32
N LEU A 92 9.62 11.62 -1.60
CA LEU A 92 9.49 10.99 -2.92
C LEU A 92 8.15 10.26 -3.09
N GLY A 93 7.40 10.06 -1.99
CA GLY A 93 6.10 9.42 -2.02
C GLY A 93 5.01 10.35 -2.55
N ARG A 94 4.08 9.77 -3.30
CA ARG A 94 2.87 10.50 -3.70
C ARG A 94 1.65 9.59 -3.66
N VAL A 95 0.53 10.12 -3.21
CA VAL A 95 -0.77 9.47 -3.32
C VAL A 95 -1.22 9.54 -4.78
N VAL A 96 -1.56 8.39 -5.36
CA VAL A 96 -2.03 8.29 -6.75
C VAL A 96 -3.51 7.94 -6.84
N ASP A 97 -4.10 7.39 -5.79
CA ASP A 97 -5.53 7.15 -5.61
C ASP A 97 -5.90 7.11 -4.13
N SER A 98 -7.14 7.41 -3.80
CA SER A 98 -7.74 7.18 -2.47
C SER A 98 -9.17 6.73 -2.66
N TYR A 99 -9.60 5.70 -1.92
CA TYR A 99 -10.96 5.18 -2.03
C TYR A 99 -11.44 4.52 -0.74
N VAL A 100 -12.74 4.32 -0.66
CA VAL A 100 -13.41 3.66 0.46
C VAL A 100 -13.69 2.21 0.08
N GLY A 101 -13.33 1.27 0.96
CA GLY A 101 -13.74 -0.13 0.93
C GLY A 101 -14.88 -0.40 1.91
N ASP A 102 -15.07 -1.67 2.26
CA ASP A 102 -16.19 -2.08 3.14
C ASP A 102 -16.03 -1.52 4.56
N ASP A 103 -14.84 -1.61 5.13
CA ASP A 103 -14.48 -1.18 6.49
C ASP A 103 -13.15 -0.41 6.54
N SER A 104 -12.64 -0.03 5.38
CA SER A 104 -11.29 0.53 5.24
C SER A 104 -11.27 1.74 4.32
N LEU A 105 -10.46 2.73 4.67
CA LEU A 105 -10.08 3.84 3.81
C LEU A 105 -8.72 3.50 3.22
N TYR A 106 -8.62 3.52 1.91
CA TYR A 106 -7.39 3.18 1.20
C TYR A 106 -6.70 4.42 0.67
N ASP A 107 -5.41 4.55 0.96
CA ASP A 107 -4.51 5.46 0.26
C ASP A 107 -3.50 4.65 -0.55
N VAL A 108 -3.43 4.92 -1.85
CA VAL A 108 -2.51 4.26 -2.78
C VAL A 108 -1.29 5.16 -2.99
N TRP A 109 -0.16 4.70 -2.49
CA TRP A 109 1.12 5.40 -2.59
C TRP A 109 1.95 4.87 -3.74
N LEU A 110 2.65 5.75 -4.42
CA LEU A 110 3.67 5.42 -5.43
C LEU A 110 4.99 6.06 -5.03
N PHE A 111 6.03 5.22 -4.94
CA PHE A 111 7.42 5.64 -4.82
C PHE A 111 8.19 5.22 -6.08
N VAL A 112 9.11 6.07 -6.55
CA VAL A 112 10.06 5.70 -7.60
C VAL A 112 11.43 5.58 -6.96
N LEU A 113 11.95 4.36 -6.90
CA LEU A 113 13.20 4.04 -6.23
C LEU A 113 14.16 3.33 -7.19
N ASP A 114 15.42 3.73 -7.14
CA ASP A 114 16.49 3.00 -7.84
C ASP A 114 16.88 1.79 -6.98
N ALA A 115 16.13 0.71 -7.14
CA ALA A 115 16.26 -0.50 -6.34
C ALA A 115 16.20 -1.75 -7.23
N GLY A 116 16.86 -2.81 -6.79
CA GLY A 116 16.91 -4.10 -7.47
C GLY A 116 16.71 -5.29 -6.52
N PRO A 117 16.73 -6.52 -7.04
CA PRO A 117 16.50 -7.73 -6.23
C PRO A 117 17.46 -7.90 -5.06
N SER A 118 18.70 -7.37 -5.16
CA SER A 118 19.71 -7.44 -4.10
C SER A 118 19.41 -6.57 -2.89
N ASP A 119 18.55 -5.56 -3.05
CA ASP A 119 18.22 -4.61 -2.00
C ASP A 119 17.06 -5.10 -1.13
N ILE A 120 16.34 -6.13 -1.61
CA ILE A 120 15.17 -6.67 -0.91
C ILE A 120 15.57 -7.52 0.29
N ARG A 121 14.89 -7.27 1.39
CA ARG A 121 14.92 -8.06 2.64
C ARG A 121 13.49 -8.39 3.04
N LEU A 122 13.07 -9.62 2.75
CA LEU A 122 11.71 -10.06 3.02
C LEU A 122 11.48 -10.26 4.50
N GLN A 123 10.34 -9.80 4.99
CA GLN A 123 9.87 -10.03 6.35
C GLN A 123 9.40 -11.49 6.48
N GLU A 124 9.93 -12.19 7.48
CA GLU A 124 9.51 -13.57 7.76
C GLU A 124 8.01 -13.64 8.05
N ARG A 125 7.33 -14.68 7.52
CA ARG A 125 5.90 -14.97 7.66
C ARG A 125 4.95 -13.95 7.02
N GLU A 126 5.48 -12.89 6.41
CA GLU A 126 4.66 -11.94 5.63
C GLU A 126 4.82 -12.19 4.13
N THR A 127 6.06 -12.27 3.67
CA THR A 127 6.40 -12.40 2.26
C THR A 127 7.39 -13.54 2.04
N VAL A 128 7.24 -14.29 0.92
CA VAL A 128 8.11 -15.43 0.59
C VAL A 128 8.94 -15.22 -0.67
N ALA A 129 8.61 -14.22 -1.48
CA ALA A 129 9.35 -13.85 -2.68
C ALA A 129 9.08 -12.41 -3.05
N ALA A 130 9.99 -11.80 -3.83
CA ALA A 130 9.79 -10.50 -4.45
C ALA A 130 10.31 -10.50 -5.89
N ARG A 131 9.70 -9.70 -6.76
CA ARG A 131 10.10 -9.52 -8.16
C ARG A 131 9.86 -8.10 -8.62
N PHE A 132 10.71 -7.62 -9.52
CA PHE A 132 10.49 -6.41 -10.30
C PHE A 132 9.99 -6.81 -11.69
N LEU A 133 8.77 -6.44 -12.04
CA LEU A 133 8.09 -6.87 -13.26
C LEU A 133 7.58 -5.67 -14.06
N SER A 134 7.49 -5.83 -15.38
CA SER A 134 6.88 -4.81 -16.23
C SER A 134 5.35 -4.72 -15.96
N PRO A 135 4.73 -3.57 -16.27
CA PRO A 135 3.27 -3.43 -16.15
C PRO A 135 2.49 -4.49 -16.92
N GLU A 136 2.97 -4.88 -18.09
CA GLU A 136 2.34 -5.91 -18.93
C GLU A 136 2.38 -7.28 -18.24
N ALA A 137 3.52 -7.64 -17.64
CA ALA A 137 3.66 -8.90 -16.91
C ALA A 137 2.71 -8.94 -15.70
N ILE A 138 2.58 -7.83 -14.96
CA ILE A 138 1.64 -7.75 -13.82
C ILE A 138 0.19 -7.85 -14.30
N ARG A 139 -0.18 -7.21 -15.42
CA ARG A 139 -1.53 -7.37 -16.01
C ARG A 139 -1.82 -8.80 -16.40
N ALA A 140 -0.85 -9.50 -16.99
CA ALA A 140 -0.99 -10.92 -17.29
C ALA A 140 -1.24 -11.73 -16.01
N MET A 141 -0.50 -11.45 -14.93
CA MET A 141 -0.71 -12.11 -13.63
C MET A 141 -2.10 -11.85 -13.05
N PHE A 142 -2.68 -10.66 -13.21
CA PHE A 142 -4.07 -10.41 -12.83
C PHE A 142 -5.04 -11.28 -13.65
N SER A 143 -4.83 -11.37 -14.96
CA SER A 143 -5.66 -12.18 -15.86
C SER A 143 -5.58 -13.68 -15.57
N GLU A 144 -4.43 -14.15 -15.08
CA GLU A 144 -4.17 -15.54 -14.69
C GLU A 144 -4.61 -15.86 -13.24
N GLY A 145 -5.11 -14.86 -12.50
CA GLY A 145 -5.50 -15.04 -11.09
C GLY A 145 -4.31 -15.22 -10.14
N ALA A 146 -3.11 -14.80 -10.55
CA ALA A 146 -1.89 -14.88 -9.75
C ALA A 146 -1.67 -13.67 -8.83
N MET A 147 -2.41 -12.58 -9.03
CA MET A 147 -2.42 -11.37 -8.18
C MET A 147 -3.63 -11.35 -7.27
N VAL A 148 -3.51 -10.68 -6.11
CA VAL A 148 -4.66 -10.37 -5.26
C VAL A 148 -5.64 -9.50 -6.05
N PRO A 149 -6.91 -9.95 -6.30
CA PRO A 149 -7.79 -9.31 -7.29
C PRO A 149 -8.16 -7.86 -6.95
N SER A 150 -8.31 -7.55 -5.66
CA SER A 150 -8.67 -6.21 -5.18
C SER A 150 -7.63 -5.14 -5.50
N LEU A 151 -6.39 -5.52 -5.87
CA LEU A 151 -5.31 -4.59 -6.16
C LEU A 151 -5.32 -4.06 -7.60
N ALA A 152 -6.19 -4.55 -8.50
CA ALA A 152 -6.20 -4.13 -9.91
C ALA A 152 -6.40 -2.61 -10.06
N ARG A 153 -7.33 -2.01 -9.29
CA ARG A 153 -7.57 -0.56 -9.28
C ARG A 153 -6.33 0.22 -8.87
N SER A 154 -5.70 -0.16 -7.77
CA SER A 154 -4.53 0.52 -7.23
C SER A 154 -3.32 0.40 -8.18
N PHE A 155 -3.19 -0.74 -8.86
CA PHE A 155 -2.14 -0.92 -9.87
C PHE A 155 -2.32 0.01 -11.06
N ASP A 156 -3.53 0.12 -11.62
CA ASP A 156 -3.81 1.04 -12.73
C ASP A 156 -3.56 2.49 -12.34
N ALA A 157 -3.90 2.88 -11.11
CA ALA A 157 -3.58 4.20 -10.57
C ALA A 157 -2.07 4.43 -10.48
N ALA A 158 -1.31 3.44 -10.02
CA ALA A 158 0.14 3.52 -9.93
C ALA A 158 0.82 3.64 -11.30
N VAL A 159 0.39 2.85 -12.29
CA VAL A 159 0.90 2.93 -13.67
C VAL A 159 0.59 4.31 -14.29
N SER A 160 -0.64 4.80 -14.12
CA SER A 160 -1.04 6.13 -14.58
C SER A 160 -0.27 7.24 -13.88
N GLY A 161 -0.01 7.06 -12.58
CA GLY A 161 0.80 7.97 -11.78
C GLY A 161 2.24 8.04 -12.27
N LEU A 162 2.86 6.92 -12.63
CA LEU A 162 4.24 6.87 -13.11
C LEU A 162 4.41 7.69 -14.40
N GLY A 163 3.43 7.67 -15.32
CA GLY A 163 3.46 8.41 -16.57
C GLY A 163 3.27 9.93 -16.44
N ARG A 164 2.82 10.42 -15.28
CA ARG A 164 2.68 11.86 -15.02
C ARG A 164 4.02 12.40 -14.55
N SER A 165 4.72 13.13 -15.41
CA SER A 165 5.91 13.92 -15.07
C SER A 165 5.72 14.64 -13.73
N GLN A 166 6.77 14.67 -12.89
CA GLN A 166 6.81 15.32 -11.58
C GLN A 166 6.55 16.83 -11.69
N SER A 167 5.31 17.22 -11.83
CA SER A 167 4.85 18.53 -11.40
C SER A 167 4.39 18.38 -9.96
N PRO A 168 4.74 19.28 -9.04
CA PRO A 168 4.21 19.25 -7.69
C PRO A 168 2.69 19.44 -7.80
N ALA A 169 1.96 18.33 -7.82
CA ALA A 169 0.50 18.35 -7.87
C ALA A 169 0.00 18.81 -6.52
N GLY A 170 -0.77 19.89 -6.57
CA GLY A 170 -1.42 20.46 -5.42
C GLY A 170 -2.14 19.43 -4.57
N ILE A 171 -1.88 19.52 -3.30
CA ILE A 171 -2.61 18.95 -2.18
C ILE A 171 -4.11 19.12 -2.44
N ARG A 172 -4.79 18.01 -2.72
CA ARG A 172 -6.25 17.94 -2.69
C ARG A 172 -6.65 16.79 -1.81
N MET A 173 -7.23 17.17 -0.76
CA MET A 173 -7.87 16.54 0.37
C MET A 173 -7.00 16.59 1.63
N GLY A 174 -7.51 17.37 2.56
CA GLY A 174 -7.05 17.77 3.88
C GLY A 174 -5.90 16.95 4.46
N ASP A 175 -4.87 17.70 4.83
CA ASP A 175 -3.89 17.23 5.79
C ASP A 175 -4.63 16.51 6.92
N ARG A 176 -4.65 15.19 6.86
CA ARG A 176 -5.07 14.39 8.01
C ARG A 176 -3.93 14.42 9.00
N GLN A 177 -3.79 15.57 9.65
CA GLN A 177 -2.90 15.72 10.79
C GLN A 177 -3.60 15.15 12.01
N CYS A 178 -2.90 14.21 12.67
CA CYS A 178 -3.15 13.93 14.09
C CYS A 178 -2.64 15.06 14.95
#